data_624e3a7ded30be3537cd9a03e3eae36f
#
_entry.id   624e3a7ded30be3537cd9a03e3eae36f
#
_cell.length_a   1.000
_cell.length_b   1.000
_cell.length_c   1.000
_cell.angle_alpha   90.00
_cell.angle_beta   90.00
_cell.angle_gamma   90.00
#
_symmetry.space_group_name_H-M   'P 1'
#
loop_
_entity.id
_entity.type
_entity.pdbx_description
1 polymer ?
#
loop_
_entity_poly.entity_id
_entity_poly.type
_entity_poly.pdbx_seq_one_letter_code
_entity_poly.pdbx_strand_id
1 'polypeptide(L)'
;MKAAFDSGIVIPATGTETAALILDYEADTSAPTDATLTFRRTSSGDLETTINGVTTVFTSADLEEDGDGYSIEPEGGGFIGVFGQGESLQDQMKDSGSYSGAISYFSSNVDGKTVYAYAILGARTAADVAPSGGAQFNGDFKIESLPATGFESFTTDRTRLEGEVTLDVDVAGMISGRLTDLTIRSSNDGDRETVPGEIAMSQSAIAAGAFSGNLTANQTLVDAKDFGLTGADFGSYTGRLYGPDAEEATGILTVTVPLDEGVENGVGYFRATTD
;
A
#
# COMPACT_ATOMS: atom_id res chain seq x y z
N MET A 1 9.71 16.76 -7.36
CA MET A 1 10.19 15.43 -7.70
C MET A 1 10.68 15.30 -9.13
N LYS A 2 9.98 15.83 -10.13
CA LYS A 2 10.44 15.83 -11.53
C LYS A 2 11.91 16.23 -11.66
N ALA A 3 12.34 17.33 -11.00
CA ALA A 3 13.74 17.78 -11.01
C ALA A 3 14.71 16.79 -10.31
N ALA A 4 14.26 16.07 -9.30
CA ALA A 4 15.07 15.08 -8.60
C ALA A 4 15.25 13.81 -9.46
N PHE A 5 14.22 13.39 -10.19
CA PHE A 5 14.34 12.28 -11.15
C PHE A 5 15.19 12.65 -12.35
N ASP A 6 15.01 13.86 -12.90
CA ASP A 6 15.78 14.35 -14.04
C ASP A 6 17.27 14.54 -13.70
N SER A 7 17.62 14.77 -12.44
CA SER A 7 19.00 14.90 -11.95
C SER A 7 19.67 13.59 -11.54
N GLY A 8 18.97 12.46 -11.62
CA GLY A 8 19.51 11.16 -11.21
C GLY A 8 19.66 10.99 -9.68
N ILE A 9 19.02 11.85 -8.90
CA ILE A 9 19.04 11.74 -7.43
C ILE A 9 18.26 10.50 -7.02
N VAL A 10 18.93 9.59 -6.32
CA VAL A 10 18.32 8.43 -5.66
C VAL A 10 17.39 8.94 -4.57
N ILE A 11 16.10 8.66 -4.70
CA ILE A 11 15.15 8.86 -3.58
C ILE A 11 15.38 7.69 -2.63
N PRO A 12 15.94 7.92 -1.43
CA PRO A 12 16.08 6.83 -0.47
C PRO A 12 14.70 6.40 -0.01
N ALA A 13 14.25 5.26 -0.46
CA ALA A 13 13.13 4.57 0.14
C ALA A 13 13.64 3.87 1.40
N THR A 14 13.77 4.59 2.47
CA THR A 14 13.97 3.98 3.79
C THR A 14 12.59 3.67 4.35
N GLY A 15 12.25 2.38 4.35
CA GLY A 15 10.93 1.87 4.64
C GLY A 15 10.42 2.11 6.05
N THR A 16 10.00 3.32 6.34
CA THR A 16 9.13 3.60 7.50
C THR A 16 7.64 3.47 7.14
N GLU A 17 7.32 3.36 5.85
CA GLU A 17 5.97 3.16 5.34
C GLU A 17 5.95 1.86 4.51
N THR A 18 6.04 0.75 5.19
CA THR A 18 6.01 -0.59 4.59
C THR A 18 5.00 -1.45 5.33
N ALA A 19 4.18 -2.20 4.61
CA ALA A 19 3.39 -3.28 5.17
C ALA A 19 3.62 -4.56 4.35
N ALA A 20 3.67 -5.68 5.02
CA ALA A 20 3.92 -6.95 4.37
C ALA A 20 3.05 -8.07 4.94
N LEU A 21 2.74 -9.04 4.08
CA LEU A 21 2.22 -10.35 4.46
C LEU A 21 3.34 -11.39 4.24
N ILE A 22 3.53 -12.23 5.22
CA ILE A 22 4.28 -13.48 5.06
C ILE A 22 3.30 -14.57 4.63
N LEU A 23 3.68 -15.33 3.60
CA LEU A 23 2.91 -16.44 3.06
C LEU A 23 3.74 -17.70 3.28
N ASP A 24 3.25 -18.59 4.12
CA ASP A 24 3.88 -19.87 4.43
C ASP A 24 3.08 -20.99 3.78
N TYR A 25 3.50 -21.40 2.58
CA TYR A 25 2.82 -22.44 1.81
C TYR A 25 2.97 -23.84 2.42
N GLU A 26 4.01 -24.09 3.26
CA GLU A 26 4.17 -25.37 3.94
C GLU A 26 3.23 -25.49 5.15
N ALA A 27 3.00 -24.36 5.84
CA ALA A 27 2.09 -24.30 6.98
C ALA A 27 0.67 -23.91 6.58
N ASP A 28 0.44 -23.53 5.30
CA ASP A 28 -0.84 -23.06 4.78
C ASP A 28 -1.38 -21.85 5.58
N THR A 29 -0.52 -20.85 5.79
CA THR A 29 -0.86 -19.66 6.59
C THR A 29 -0.40 -18.35 5.95
N SER A 30 -1.20 -17.31 6.11
CA SER A 30 -0.82 -15.92 5.86
C SER A 30 -0.81 -15.13 7.18
N ALA A 31 0.08 -14.17 7.32
CA ALA A 31 0.12 -13.29 8.49
C ALA A 31 0.75 -11.94 8.15
N PRO A 32 0.25 -10.82 8.72
CA PRO A 32 0.97 -9.55 8.68
C PRO A 32 2.35 -9.71 9.33
N THR A 33 3.34 -9.03 8.76
CA THR A 33 4.70 -9.04 9.31
C THR A 33 5.31 -7.64 9.20
N ASP A 34 6.16 -7.33 10.16
CA ASP A 34 7.03 -6.16 10.05
C ASP A 34 8.12 -6.48 9.02
N ALA A 35 8.14 -5.73 7.94
CA ALA A 35 9.16 -5.84 6.92
C ALA A 35 9.87 -4.50 6.73
N THR A 36 11.20 -4.57 6.65
CA THR A 36 11.99 -3.43 6.17
C THR A 36 12.26 -3.62 4.70
N LEU A 37 11.65 -2.80 3.87
CA LEU A 37 11.84 -2.81 2.44
C LEU A 37 12.60 -1.54 2.03
N THR A 38 13.72 -1.71 1.36
CA THR A 38 14.50 -0.59 0.83
C THR A 38 14.68 -0.75 -0.66
N PHE A 39 14.64 0.38 -1.36
CA PHE A 39 14.88 0.45 -2.79
C PHE A 39 16.07 1.37 -3.04
N ARG A 40 16.96 0.96 -3.93
CA ARG A 40 18.09 1.78 -4.34
C ARG A 40 18.32 1.63 -5.83
N ARG A 41 18.46 2.74 -6.54
CA ARG A 41 18.97 2.71 -7.90
C ARG A 41 20.49 2.70 -7.85
N THR A 42 21.09 1.74 -8.52
CA THR A 42 22.56 1.65 -8.64
C THR A 42 23.09 2.68 -9.65
N SER A 43 24.39 2.89 -9.67
CA SER A 43 25.04 3.76 -10.67
C SER A 43 24.94 3.23 -12.10
N SER A 44 24.69 1.93 -12.29
CA SER A 44 24.38 1.31 -13.58
C SER A 44 22.93 1.52 -14.03
N GLY A 45 22.07 2.03 -13.14
CA GLY A 45 20.65 2.25 -13.42
C GLY A 45 19.75 1.09 -13.00
N ASP A 46 20.34 0.00 -12.48
CA ASP A 46 19.61 -1.14 -11.98
C ASP A 46 18.84 -0.79 -10.71
N LEU A 47 17.73 -1.51 -10.43
CA LEU A 47 16.98 -1.36 -9.20
C LEU A 47 17.41 -2.46 -8.21
N GLU A 48 17.91 -2.05 -7.07
CA GLU A 48 18.22 -2.94 -5.95
C GLU A 48 17.13 -2.84 -4.90
N THR A 49 16.57 -3.97 -4.52
CA THR A 49 15.61 -4.07 -3.43
C THR A 49 16.17 -4.93 -2.33
N THR A 50 15.94 -4.53 -1.09
CA THR A 50 16.32 -5.34 0.07
C THR A 50 15.10 -5.46 0.98
N ILE A 51 14.68 -6.68 1.25
CA ILE A 51 13.62 -7.00 2.20
C ILE A 51 14.20 -7.87 3.32
N ASN A 52 14.06 -7.42 4.56
CA ASN A 52 14.57 -8.11 5.74
C ASN A 52 16.06 -8.55 5.60
N GLY A 53 16.87 -7.75 4.90
CA GLY A 53 18.28 -8.03 4.65
C GLY A 53 18.58 -8.92 3.44
N VAL A 54 17.58 -9.46 2.77
CA VAL A 54 17.75 -10.20 1.51
C VAL A 54 17.69 -9.20 0.35
N THR A 55 18.76 -9.13 -0.44
CA THR A 55 18.86 -8.19 -1.55
C THR A 55 18.67 -8.89 -2.89
N THR A 56 17.81 -8.30 -3.71
CA THR A 56 17.56 -8.68 -5.10
C THR A 56 17.92 -7.51 -6.00
N VAL A 57 18.67 -7.75 -7.07
CA VAL A 57 19.06 -6.73 -8.05
C VAL A 57 18.31 -7.00 -9.36
N PHE A 58 17.67 -5.98 -9.85
CA PHE A 58 16.89 -6.00 -11.07
C PHE A 58 17.59 -5.14 -12.12
N THR A 59 17.95 -5.73 -13.25
CA THR A 59 18.65 -5.07 -14.35
C THR A 59 17.66 -4.58 -15.40
N SER A 60 18.07 -3.66 -16.25
CA SER A 60 17.23 -3.19 -17.35
C SER A 60 16.87 -4.29 -18.37
N ALA A 61 17.61 -5.40 -18.37
CA ALA A 61 17.34 -6.55 -19.24
C ALA A 61 16.19 -7.42 -18.70
N ASP A 62 15.86 -7.27 -17.40
CA ASP A 62 14.82 -8.04 -16.72
C ASP A 62 13.47 -7.31 -16.72
N LEU A 63 13.37 -6.13 -17.37
CA LEU A 63 12.17 -5.31 -17.42
C LEU A 63 11.27 -5.74 -18.59
N GLU A 64 10.12 -6.28 -18.30
CA GLU A 64 9.10 -6.55 -19.33
C GLU A 64 8.31 -5.27 -19.66
N GLU A 65 8.24 -4.95 -20.96
CA GLU A 65 7.53 -3.77 -21.51
C GLU A 65 6.07 -4.07 -21.85
N ASP A 66 5.28 -4.64 -21.01
CA ASP A 66 3.86 -4.83 -21.34
C ASP A 66 2.88 -3.96 -20.56
N GLY A 67 3.34 -2.80 -20.13
CA GLY A 67 2.47 -1.65 -19.84
C GLY A 67 1.89 -1.57 -18.44
N ASP A 68 1.96 -2.61 -17.60
CA ASP A 68 1.35 -2.62 -16.26
C ASP A 68 2.35 -2.63 -15.09
N GLY A 69 3.63 -2.38 -15.35
CA GLY A 69 4.68 -2.35 -14.35
C GLY A 69 5.92 -3.11 -14.78
N TYR A 70 6.96 -3.05 -13.95
CA TYR A 70 8.17 -3.83 -14.15
C TYR A 70 7.97 -5.19 -13.49
N SER A 71 7.83 -6.23 -14.29
CA SER A 71 7.87 -7.61 -13.84
C SER A 71 9.27 -8.15 -14.05
N ILE A 72 9.90 -8.62 -12.99
CA ILE A 72 11.19 -9.26 -13.08
C ILE A 72 11.05 -10.62 -12.41
N GLU A 73 11.20 -11.66 -13.19
CA GLU A 73 11.37 -13.01 -12.68
C GLU A 73 12.87 -13.34 -12.63
N PRO A 74 13.59 -13.08 -11.53
CA PRO A 74 14.89 -13.68 -11.36
C PRO A 74 14.69 -15.20 -11.16
N GLU A 75 15.60 -16.01 -11.62
CA GLU A 75 15.69 -17.43 -11.22
C GLU A 75 15.74 -17.47 -9.69
N GLY A 76 14.59 -17.75 -9.07
CA GLY A 76 14.42 -17.71 -7.60
C GLY A 76 13.27 -16.86 -7.09
N GLY A 77 12.46 -16.28 -7.98
CA GLY A 77 11.16 -15.70 -7.68
C GLY A 77 11.20 -14.36 -6.92
N GLY A 78 11.18 -13.27 -7.64
CA GLY A 78 10.83 -11.95 -7.13
C GLY A 78 10.05 -11.19 -8.18
N PHE A 79 8.96 -10.57 -7.78
CA PHE A 79 8.15 -9.71 -8.63
C PHE A 79 8.10 -8.32 -8.01
N ILE A 80 8.38 -7.29 -8.79
CA ILE A 80 8.09 -5.91 -8.41
C ILE A 80 7.04 -5.37 -9.36
N GLY A 81 5.84 -5.17 -8.85
CA GLY A 81 4.80 -4.42 -9.52
C GLY A 81 4.88 -2.96 -9.12
N VAL A 82 4.91 -2.08 -10.10
CA VAL A 82 4.68 -0.64 -9.88
C VAL A 82 3.26 -0.36 -10.29
N PHE A 83 2.41 0.02 -9.33
CA PHE A 83 1.01 0.27 -9.62
C PHE A 83 0.79 1.64 -10.24
N GLY A 84 0.22 1.62 -11.41
CA GLY A 84 -0.29 2.70 -12.21
C GLY A 84 -0.39 2.25 -13.65
N GLN A 85 -1.41 2.65 -14.32
CA GLN A 85 -1.73 2.15 -15.66
C GLN A 85 -0.60 2.44 -16.67
N GLY A 86 0.13 1.41 -17.06
CA GLY A 86 0.94 1.40 -18.29
C GLY A 86 2.19 2.27 -18.32
N GLU A 87 2.61 2.86 -17.20
CA GLU A 87 3.75 3.77 -17.17
C GLU A 87 4.72 3.41 -16.05
N SER A 88 6.02 3.61 -16.28
CA SER A 88 7.02 3.42 -15.23
C SER A 88 6.70 4.32 -14.02
N LEU A 89 7.05 3.91 -12.81
CA LEU A 89 6.90 4.76 -11.60
C LEU A 89 7.47 6.17 -11.85
N GLN A 90 8.56 6.26 -12.61
CA GLN A 90 9.16 7.53 -13.01
C GLN A 90 8.25 8.37 -13.88
N ASP A 91 7.57 7.76 -14.84
CA ASP A 91 6.71 8.47 -15.79
C ASP A 91 5.40 8.87 -15.11
N GLN A 92 4.82 8.01 -14.30
CA GLN A 92 3.66 8.34 -13.48
C GLN A 92 3.92 9.51 -12.53
N MET A 93 5.06 9.51 -11.83
CA MET A 93 5.44 10.61 -10.95
C MET A 93 5.82 11.88 -11.72
N LYS A 94 6.27 11.78 -12.98
CA LYS A 94 6.55 12.93 -13.86
C LYS A 94 5.29 13.55 -14.43
N ASP A 95 4.39 12.73 -14.93
CA ASP A 95 3.24 13.18 -15.72
C ASP A 95 2.03 13.53 -14.86
N SER A 96 1.84 12.88 -13.72
CA SER A 96 0.75 13.18 -12.78
C SER A 96 0.99 14.36 -11.85
N GLY A 97 2.20 14.91 -11.82
CA GLY A 97 2.58 15.91 -10.81
C GLY A 97 2.66 15.36 -9.38
N SER A 98 2.70 14.04 -9.24
CA SER A 98 2.66 13.31 -7.99
C SER A 98 3.96 13.41 -7.20
N TYR A 99 3.84 13.47 -5.90
CA TYR A 99 4.98 13.51 -4.97
C TYR A 99 5.28 12.16 -4.33
N SER A 100 4.38 11.19 -4.43
CA SER A 100 4.58 9.82 -3.91
C SER A 100 4.00 8.76 -4.83
N GLY A 101 4.36 7.51 -4.59
CA GLY A 101 3.82 6.35 -5.27
C GLY A 101 3.96 5.09 -4.42
N ALA A 102 3.03 4.16 -4.61
CA ALA A 102 3.07 2.85 -3.98
C ALA A 102 3.79 1.84 -4.89
N ILE A 103 4.63 1.02 -4.30
CA ILE A 103 5.25 -0.13 -4.96
C ILE A 103 4.75 -1.39 -4.26
N SER A 104 4.31 -2.39 -5.02
CA SER A 104 4.15 -3.74 -4.51
C SER A 104 5.41 -4.55 -4.77
N TYR A 105 5.72 -5.41 -3.85
CA TYR A 105 6.82 -6.35 -3.94
C TYR A 105 6.34 -7.73 -3.57
N PHE A 106 6.71 -8.70 -4.38
CA PHE A 106 6.47 -10.10 -4.12
C PHE A 106 7.79 -10.86 -4.27
N SER A 107 8.16 -11.65 -3.28
CA SER A 107 9.36 -12.49 -3.33
C SER A 107 9.08 -13.84 -2.71
N SER A 108 9.40 -14.90 -3.42
CA SER A 108 9.21 -16.28 -3.00
C SER A 108 10.39 -16.88 -2.22
N ASN A 109 11.34 -16.09 -1.78
CA ASN A 109 12.54 -16.65 -1.12
C ASN A 109 13.12 -15.74 -0.02
N VAL A 110 12.28 -15.29 0.89
CA VAL A 110 12.72 -14.60 2.10
C VAL A 110 12.68 -15.59 3.26
N ASP A 111 13.83 -16.13 3.66
CA ASP A 111 13.94 -17.16 4.70
C ASP A 111 13.08 -18.42 4.43
N GLY A 112 12.99 -18.83 3.15
CA GLY A 112 12.18 -19.99 2.73
C GLY A 112 10.68 -19.71 2.63
N LYS A 113 10.24 -18.47 2.81
CA LYS A 113 8.84 -18.06 2.74
C LYS A 113 8.63 -17.04 1.63
N THR A 114 7.40 -16.89 1.22
CA THR A 114 6.99 -15.84 0.30
C THR A 114 6.58 -14.60 1.08
N VAL A 115 7.03 -13.43 0.63
CA VAL A 115 6.64 -12.13 1.20
C VAL A 115 5.96 -11.32 0.12
N TYR A 116 4.78 -10.80 0.45
CA TYR A 116 4.08 -9.79 -0.33
C TYR A 116 4.05 -8.48 0.44
N ALA A 117 4.53 -7.40 -0.15
CA ALA A 117 4.67 -6.13 0.56
C ALA A 117 4.26 -4.93 -0.30
N TYR A 118 3.80 -3.89 0.37
CA TYR A 118 3.70 -2.53 -0.18
C TYR A 118 4.71 -1.62 0.49
N ALA A 119 5.28 -0.71 -0.29
CA ALA A 119 6.12 0.37 0.20
C ALA A 119 5.74 1.68 -0.49
N ILE A 120 5.82 2.79 0.24
CA ILE A 120 5.61 4.12 -0.30
C ILE A 120 6.95 4.79 -0.55
N LEU A 121 7.12 5.30 -1.76
CA LEU A 121 8.26 6.12 -2.17
C LEU A 121 7.79 7.54 -2.46
N GLY A 122 8.57 8.54 -2.07
CA GLY A 122 8.18 9.91 -2.40
C GLY A 122 9.07 11.00 -1.84
N ALA A 123 8.82 12.24 -2.29
CA ALA A 123 9.41 13.46 -1.75
C ALA A 123 8.61 13.88 -0.52
N ARG A 124 9.10 13.51 0.66
CA ARG A 124 8.46 13.80 1.95
C ARG A 124 8.37 15.30 2.18
N THR A 125 7.24 15.72 2.73
CA THR A 125 7.08 17.08 3.27
C THR A 125 8.10 17.31 4.41
N ALA A 126 8.67 18.51 4.48
CA ALA A 126 9.58 18.86 5.57
C ALA A 126 8.84 18.81 6.91
N ALA A 127 9.57 18.45 7.98
CA ALA A 127 8.98 18.16 9.29
C ALA A 127 8.29 19.38 9.96
N ASP A 128 8.63 20.57 9.54
CA ASP A 128 8.10 21.86 10.00
C ASP A 128 6.97 22.40 9.11
N VAL A 129 6.67 21.74 8.00
CA VAL A 129 5.54 22.05 7.13
C VAL A 129 4.34 21.23 7.57
N ALA A 130 3.24 21.91 7.84
CA ALA A 130 1.96 21.27 8.15
C ALA A 130 0.91 21.74 7.13
N PRO A 131 -0.04 20.88 6.75
CA PRO A 131 -1.16 21.31 5.94
C PRO A 131 -1.96 22.39 6.68
N SER A 132 -2.57 23.30 5.94
CA SER A 132 -3.44 24.31 6.54
C SER A 132 -4.60 23.62 7.28
N GLY A 133 -4.99 24.16 8.44
CA GLY A 133 -6.17 23.67 9.16
C GLY A 133 -7.42 23.79 8.26
N GLY A 134 -8.19 22.70 8.17
CA GLY A 134 -9.31 22.57 7.26
C GLY A 134 -8.93 22.01 5.88
N ALA A 135 -7.69 21.59 5.66
CA ALA A 135 -7.31 20.87 4.45
C ALA A 135 -8.02 19.52 4.36
N GLN A 136 -8.48 19.18 3.17
CA GLN A 136 -9.04 17.89 2.82
C GLN A 136 -8.22 17.28 1.70
N PHE A 137 -7.95 15.97 1.82
CA PHE A 137 -7.30 15.17 0.80
C PHE A 137 -8.30 14.14 0.30
N ASN A 138 -8.38 13.97 -1.01
CA ASN A 138 -9.26 13.01 -1.67
C ASN A 138 -8.45 12.12 -2.60
N GLY A 139 -8.81 10.84 -2.69
CA GLY A 139 -8.11 9.89 -3.54
C GLY A 139 -8.60 8.47 -3.41
N ASP A 140 -7.72 7.52 -3.65
CA ASP A 140 -8.05 6.10 -3.75
C ASP A 140 -7.28 5.26 -2.73
N PHE A 141 -7.84 4.10 -2.42
CA PHE A 141 -7.15 3.07 -1.65
C PHE A 141 -7.32 1.69 -2.30
N LYS A 142 -6.41 0.80 -1.94
CA LYS A 142 -6.42 -0.60 -2.33
C LYS A 142 -5.85 -1.45 -1.21
N ILE A 143 -6.54 -2.54 -0.88
CA ILE A 143 -6.09 -3.57 0.05
C ILE A 143 -6.15 -4.90 -0.69
N GLU A 144 -5.10 -5.70 -0.56
CA GLU A 144 -5.11 -7.09 -0.99
C GLU A 144 -5.00 -7.99 0.24
N SER A 145 -5.89 -8.94 0.34
CA SER A 145 -6.01 -9.85 1.48
C SER A 145 -6.06 -11.31 1.06
N LEU A 146 -5.75 -12.16 2.04
CA LEU A 146 -5.75 -13.61 1.95
C LEU A 146 -6.31 -14.19 3.24
N PRO A 147 -6.98 -15.35 3.17
CA PRO A 147 -7.31 -16.12 4.37
C PRO A 147 -6.07 -16.34 5.24
N ALA A 148 -6.22 -16.29 6.56
CA ALA A 148 -5.12 -16.54 7.49
C ALA A 148 -4.64 -17.99 7.44
N THR A 149 -5.54 -18.91 7.07
CA THR A 149 -5.26 -20.35 6.93
C THR A 149 -6.09 -20.93 5.79
N GLY A 150 -5.65 -22.03 5.20
CA GLY A 150 -6.41 -22.76 4.19
C GLY A 150 -6.42 -22.11 2.82
N PHE A 151 -5.37 -21.38 2.43
CA PHE A 151 -5.28 -20.82 1.08
C PHE A 151 -4.39 -21.68 0.16
N GLU A 152 -4.82 -21.87 -1.08
CA GLU A 152 -4.08 -22.67 -2.08
C GLU A 152 -2.96 -21.87 -2.76
N SER A 153 -3.23 -20.62 -3.10
CA SER A 153 -2.23 -19.75 -3.70
C SER A 153 -2.61 -18.26 -3.58
N PHE A 154 -1.59 -17.38 -3.53
CA PHE A 154 -1.81 -15.93 -3.57
C PHE A 154 -2.59 -15.46 -4.79
N THR A 155 -2.48 -16.14 -5.92
CA THR A 155 -3.16 -15.74 -7.15
C THR A 155 -4.61 -16.22 -7.22
N THR A 156 -4.99 -17.28 -6.51
CA THR A 156 -6.34 -17.84 -6.54
C THR A 156 -7.21 -17.41 -5.39
N ASP A 157 -6.63 -17.21 -4.20
CA ASP A 157 -7.41 -16.94 -2.97
C ASP A 157 -7.36 -15.47 -2.53
N ARG A 158 -6.67 -14.63 -3.31
CA ARG A 158 -6.55 -13.21 -3.03
C ARG A 158 -7.87 -12.47 -3.26
N THR A 159 -8.28 -11.71 -2.25
CA THR A 159 -9.37 -10.75 -2.33
C THR A 159 -8.81 -9.34 -2.41
N ARG A 160 -9.40 -8.48 -3.22
CA ARG A 160 -9.06 -7.07 -3.33
C ARG A 160 -10.22 -6.22 -2.86
N LEU A 161 -9.99 -5.36 -1.87
CA LEU A 161 -10.90 -4.30 -1.48
C LEU A 161 -10.33 -2.97 -1.99
N GLU A 162 -11.13 -2.22 -2.74
CA GLU A 162 -10.75 -0.93 -3.32
C GLU A 162 -11.89 0.09 -3.14
N GLY A 163 -11.58 1.39 -3.21
CA GLY A 163 -12.56 2.45 -3.09
C GLY A 163 -11.89 3.82 -2.94
N GLU A 164 -12.64 4.78 -2.40
CA GLU A 164 -12.18 6.15 -2.20
C GLU A 164 -11.67 6.37 -0.78
N VAL A 165 -10.68 7.24 -0.62
CA VAL A 165 -10.18 7.73 0.67
C VAL A 165 -10.40 9.23 0.77
N THR A 166 -10.93 9.68 1.90
CA THR A 166 -10.97 11.09 2.28
C THR A 166 -10.26 11.27 3.60
N LEU A 167 -9.34 12.25 3.68
CA LEU A 167 -8.67 12.63 4.90
C LEU A 167 -8.95 14.10 5.20
N ASP A 168 -9.29 14.41 6.45
CA ASP A 168 -9.60 15.74 6.93
C ASP A 168 -8.60 16.17 7.99
N VAL A 169 -7.99 17.35 7.82
CA VAL A 169 -7.10 17.95 8.81
C VAL A 169 -7.85 19.06 9.54
N ASP A 170 -8.00 18.92 10.85
CA ASP A 170 -8.68 19.94 11.68
C ASP A 170 -7.77 21.14 11.98
N VAL A 171 -8.35 22.16 12.60
CA VAL A 171 -7.63 23.41 12.98
C VAL A 171 -6.56 23.19 14.06
N ALA A 172 -6.57 22.04 14.73
CA ALA A 172 -5.56 21.66 15.71
C ALA A 172 -4.42 20.84 15.08
N GLY A 173 -4.45 20.58 13.76
CA GLY A 173 -3.47 19.78 13.06
C GLY A 173 -3.63 18.27 13.29
N MET A 174 -4.82 17.85 13.70
CA MET A 174 -5.15 16.42 13.79
C MET A 174 -5.73 15.97 12.44
N ILE A 175 -5.34 14.78 12.00
CA ILE A 175 -5.84 14.15 10.78
C ILE A 175 -6.74 12.96 11.14
N SER A 176 -7.85 12.84 10.44
CA SER A 176 -8.75 11.69 10.48
C SER A 176 -9.24 11.40 9.06
N GLY A 177 -9.86 10.25 8.84
CA GLY A 177 -10.33 9.93 7.49
C GLY A 177 -11.36 8.82 7.45
N ARG A 178 -11.71 8.47 6.23
CA ARG A 178 -12.62 7.37 5.92
C ARG A 178 -12.30 6.76 4.57
N LEU A 179 -12.57 5.47 4.44
CA LEU A 179 -12.56 4.71 3.21
C LEU A 179 -14.02 4.42 2.84
N THR A 180 -14.42 4.79 1.65
CA THR A 180 -15.81 4.75 1.16
C THR A 180 -15.87 4.13 -0.24
N ASP A 181 -17.08 3.98 -0.78
CA ASP A 181 -17.32 3.40 -2.10
C ASP A 181 -16.66 2.04 -2.29
N LEU A 182 -16.80 1.21 -1.25
CA LEU A 182 -16.13 -0.07 -1.12
C LEU A 182 -16.56 -1.04 -2.21
N THR A 183 -15.59 -1.59 -2.91
CA THR A 183 -15.78 -2.62 -3.94
C THR A 183 -14.85 -3.79 -3.67
N ILE A 184 -15.40 -4.98 -3.59
CA ILE A 184 -14.64 -6.23 -3.50
C ILE A 184 -14.48 -6.83 -4.88
N ARG A 185 -13.31 -7.41 -5.11
CA ARG A 185 -13.01 -8.22 -6.26
C ARG A 185 -12.28 -9.50 -5.83
N SER A 186 -12.88 -10.65 -6.11
CA SER A 186 -12.20 -11.92 -5.98
C SER A 186 -11.23 -12.15 -7.15
N SER A 187 -10.11 -12.79 -6.89
CA SER A 187 -9.16 -13.18 -7.93
C SER A 187 -9.70 -14.31 -8.83
N ASN A 188 -10.64 -15.12 -8.31
CA ASN A 188 -11.12 -16.32 -9.00
C ASN A 188 -12.09 -16.04 -10.16
N ASP A 189 -12.97 -15.08 -10.02
CA ASP A 189 -14.02 -14.78 -11.00
C ASP A 189 -13.93 -13.38 -11.61
N GLY A 190 -13.15 -12.48 -10.97
CA GLY A 190 -12.97 -11.11 -11.43
C GLY A 190 -14.21 -10.23 -11.28
N ASP A 191 -15.29 -10.77 -10.73
CA ASP A 191 -16.51 -10.03 -10.46
C ASP A 191 -16.26 -8.95 -9.41
N ARG A 192 -16.91 -7.82 -9.61
CA ARG A 192 -16.86 -6.68 -8.67
C ARG A 192 -18.18 -6.57 -7.96
N GLU A 193 -18.11 -6.53 -6.64
CA GLU A 193 -19.26 -6.35 -5.79
C GLU A 193 -19.12 -5.08 -4.95
N THR A 194 -20.14 -4.24 -4.97
CA THR A 194 -20.20 -3.04 -4.11
C THR A 194 -20.64 -3.45 -2.72
N VAL A 195 -19.85 -3.07 -1.73
CA VAL A 195 -20.14 -3.34 -0.31
C VAL A 195 -20.64 -2.07 0.37
N PRO A 196 -21.79 -2.11 1.04
CA PRO A 196 -22.32 -0.95 1.74
C PRO A 196 -21.52 -0.66 3.02
N GLY A 197 -21.40 0.62 3.36
CA GLY A 197 -20.74 1.07 4.58
C GLY A 197 -19.42 1.80 4.32
N GLU A 198 -18.65 1.96 5.38
CA GLU A 198 -17.37 2.67 5.36
C GLU A 198 -16.42 2.14 6.42
N ILE A 199 -15.13 2.41 6.26
CA ILE A 199 -14.09 2.14 7.25
C ILE A 199 -13.53 3.48 7.72
N ALA A 200 -13.71 3.78 9.00
CA ALA A 200 -13.17 4.98 9.62
C ALA A 200 -11.66 4.83 9.89
N MET A 201 -10.92 5.88 9.62
CA MET A 201 -9.52 6.07 10.00
C MET A 201 -9.49 6.95 11.25
N SER A 202 -9.05 6.41 12.39
CA SER A 202 -9.09 7.10 13.68
C SER A 202 -8.28 8.39 13.64
N GLN A 203 -8.70 9.40 14.43
CA GLN A 203 -7.99 10.67 14.52
C GLN A 203 -6.56 10.48 15.10
N SER A 204 -5.60 11.19 14.53
CA SER A 204 -4.18 11.13 14.87
C SER A 204 -3.52 12.50 14.74
N ALA A 205 -2.51 12.77 15.56
CA ALA A 205 -1.68 13.95 15.37
C ALA A 205 -0.70 13.76 14.21
N ILE A 206 -0.50 14.80 13.42
CA ILE A 206 0.57 14.84 12.44
C ILE A 206 1.86 15.21 13.15
N ALA A 207 2.82 14.30 13.20
CA ALA A 207 4.12 14.49 13.83
C ALA A 207 5.25 14.35 12.81
N ALA A 208 5.96 15.41 12.51
CA ALA A 208 7.01 15.46 11.48
C ALA A 208 6.52 14.90 10.11
N GLY A 209 5.33 15.30 9.74
CA GLY A 209 4.67 14.86 8.50
C GLY A 209 4.13 13.43 8.52
N ALA A 210 4.25 12.69 9.61
CA ALA A 210 3.73 11.32 9.74
C ALA A 210 2.48 11.27 10.63
N PHE A 211 1.62 10.29 10.38
CA PHE A 211 0.42 10.02 11.16
C PHE A 211 0.07 8.52 11.12
N SER A 212 -0.64 8.02 12.13
CA SER A 212 -1.01 6.60 12.19
C SER A 212 -2.22 6.40 13.12
N GLY A 213 -2.94 5.32 12.92
CA GLY A 213 -4.11 5.00 13.74
C GLY A 213 -4.74 3.66 13.39
N ASN A 214 -5.94 3.46 13.89
CA ASN A 214 -6.72 2.24 13.68
C ASN A 214 -7.75 2.44 12.57
N LEU A 215 -8.08 1.33 11.93
CA LEU A 215 -9.18 1.20 10.98
C LEU A 215 -10.37 0.55 11.70
N THR A 216 -11.56 1.11 11.53
CA THR A 216 -12.76 0.59 12.17
C THR A 216 -13.93 0.60 11.18
N ALA A 217 -14.53 -0.56 10.94
CA ALA A 217 -15.72 -0.71 10.12
C ALA A 217 -16.94 -0.06 10.83
N ASN A 218 -17.76 0.66 10.08
CA ASN A 218 -19.01 1.14 10.63
C ASN A 218 -20.07 0.01 10.74
N GLN A 219 -21.15 0.25 11.47
CA GLN A 219 -22.18 -0.76 11.69
C GLN A 219 -22.84 -1.26 10.39
N THR A 220 -22.96 -0.39 9.38
CA THR A 220 -23.53 -0.78 8.07
C THR A 220 -22.65 -1.81 7.38
N LEU A 221 -21.32 -1.65 7.45
CA LEU A 221 -20.37 -2.62 6.90
C LEU A 221 -20.36 -3.91 7.71
N VAL A 222 -20.40 -3.84 9.04
CA VAL A 222 -20.49 -5.02 9.92
C VAL A 222 -21.76 -5.83 9.66
N ASP A 223 -22.89 -5.15 9.40
CA ASP A 223 -24.17 -5.80 9.13
C ASP A 223 -24.32 -6.28 7.67
N ALA A 224 -23.35 -5.98 6.81
CA ALA A 224 -23.34 -6.45 5.42
C ALA A 224 -23.06 -7.96 5.38
N LYS A 225 -24.13 -8.75 5.19
CA LYS A 225 -24.07 -10.23 5.27
C LYS A 225 -23.11 -10.87 4.30
N ASP A 226 -22.95 -10.26 3.13
CA ASP A 226 -22.08 -10.78 2.07
C ASP A 226 -20.58 -10.50 2.34
N PHE A 227 -20.28 -9.62 3.32
CA PHE A 227 -18.92 -9.33 3.76
C PHE A 227 -18.48 -10.16 4.98
N GLY A 228 -19.43 -10.69 5.76
CA GLY A 228 -19.19 -11.66 6.83
C GLY A 228 -18.36 -11.15 8.02
N LEU A 229 -18.29 -9.82 8.27
CA LEU A 229 -17.56 -9.28 9.42
C LEU A 229 -18.18 -9.71 10.75
N THR A 230 -17.36 -10.19 11.68
CA THR A 230 -17.79 -10.56 13.04
C THR A 230 -17.54 -9.45 14.06
N GLY A 231 -16.96 -8.32 13.64
CA GLY A 231 -16.67 -7.18 14.52
C GLY A 231 -16.28 -5.94 13.74
N ALA A 232 -16.12 -4.82 14.45
CA ALA A 232 -15.79 -3.53 13.84
C ALA A 232 -14.28 -3.31 13.65
N ASP A 233 -13.42 -4.04 14.35
CA ASP A 233 -11.96 -3.91 14.20
C ASP A 233 -11.54 -4.37 12.81
N PHE A 234 -10.88 -3.48 12.08
CA PHE A 234 -10.49 -3.74 10.70
C PHE A 234 -8.98 -3.77 10.50
N GLY A 235 -8.23 -3.10 11.37
CA GLY A 235 -6.77 -3.06 11.28
C GLY A 235 -6.16 -1.71 11.66
N SER A 236 -5.07 -1.36 10.99
CA SER A 236 -4.33 -0.13 11.26
C SER A 236 -3.84 0.54 9.98
N TYR A 237 -3.47 1.81 10.11
CA TYR A 237 -2.84 2.55 9.03
C TYR A 237 -1.62 3.35 9.54
N THR A 238 -0.68 3.57 8.64
CA THR A 238 0.38 4.57 8.78
C THR A 238 0.46 5.40 7.51
N GLY A 239 0.60 6.70 7.66
CA GLY A 239 0.65 7.61 6.52
C GLY A 239 1.66 8.73 6.72
N ARG A 240 1.94 9.42 5.64
CA ARG A 240 2.86 10.55 5.60
C ARG A 240 2.42 11.57 4.55
N LEU A 241 2.81 12.82 4.80
CA LEU A 241 2.63 13.92 3.87
C LEU A 241 3.81 14.00 2.90
N TYR A 242 3.50 14.34 1.66
CA TYR A 242 4.43 14.47 0.56
C TYR A 242 4.21 15.80 -0.18
N GLY A 243 5.28 16.26 -0.85
CA GLY A 243 5.31 17.54 -1.53
C GLY A 243 5.80 18.69 -0.65
N PRO A 244 6.25 19.80 -1.26
CA PRO A 244 6.83 20.94 -0.55
C PRO A 244 5.84 21.62 0.40
N ASP A 245 4.55 21.63 0.06
CA ASP A 245 3.48 22.29 0.81
C ASP A 245 2.45 21.31 1.38
N ALA A 246 2.84 20.02 1.53
CA ALA A 246 1.97 18.93 2.01
C ALA A 246 0.72 18.72 1.12
N GLU A 247 0.91 18.70 -0.18
CA GLU A 247 -0.17 18.57 -1.17
C GLU A 247 -0.71 17.14 -1.29
N GLU A 248 0.04 16.16 -0.80
CA GLU A 248 -0.31 14.75 -0.93
C GLU A 248 -0.16 14.02 0.40
N ALA A 249 -1.10 13.12 0.71
CA ALA A 249 -1.06 12.20 1.83
C ALA A 249 -1.12 10.77 1.31
N THR A 250 -0.10 9.97 1.61
CA THR A 250 -0.01 8.58 1.16
C THR A 250 0.40 7.70 2.31
N GLY A 251 -0.10 6.50 2.35
CA GLY A 251 0.21 5.58 3.44
C GLY A 251 -0.13 4.13 3.15
N ILE A 252 0.13 3.32 4.14
CA ILE A 252 -0.02 1.88 4.15
C ILE A 252 -1.20 1.50 5.03
N LEU A 253 -1.91 0.46 4.60
CA LEU A 253 -3.00 -0.19 5.31
C LEU A 253 -2.57 -1.61 5.67
N THR A 254 -2.76 -1.99 6.92
CA THR A 254 -2.57 -3.37 7.38
C THR A 254 -3.87 -3.83 8.01
N VAL A 255 -4.44 -4.90 7.50
CA VAL A 255 -5.72 -5.42 7.96
C VAL A 255 -5.59 -6.82 8.53
N THR A 256 -6.40 -7.08 9.54
CA THR A 256 -6.64 -8.42 10.09
C THR A 256 -8.11 -8.46 10.46
N VAL A 257 -8.90 -9.09 9.61
CA VAL A 257 -10.36 -8.98 9.66
C VAL A 257 -10.94 -10.31 10.07
N PRO A 258 -11.62 -10.39 11.22
CA PRO A 258 -12.37 -11.57 11.60
C PRO A 258 -13.66 -11.66 10.77
N LEU A 259 -13.80 -12.76 10.05
CA LEU A 259 -14.96 -13.10 9.24
C LEU A 259 -15.69 -14.31 9.83
N ASP A 260 -16.91 -14.56 9.38
CA ASP A 260 -17.70 -15.75 9.78
C ASP A 260 -16.97 -17.06 9.40
N GLU A 261 -16.21 -17.05 8.30
CA GLU A 261 -15.48 -18.21 7.78
C GLU A 261 -14.01 -18.29 8.25
N GLY A 262 -13.55 -17.34 9.09
CA GLY A 262 -12.18 -17.32 9.58
C GLY A 262 -11.61 -15.92 9.75
N VAL A 263 -10.35 -15.75 9.42
CA VAL A 263 -9.63 -14.48 9.49
C VAL A 263 -8.98 -14.21 8.14
N GLU A 264 -9.13 -13.00 7.63
CA GLU A 264 -8.34 -12.50 6.51
C GLU A 264 -7.26 -11.53 6.96
N ASN A 265 -6.08 -11.69 6.41
CA ASN A 265 -4.96 -10.79 6.58
C ASN A 265 -4.66 -10.07 5.28
N GLY A 266 -4.49 -8.76 5.34
CA GLY A 266 -4.27 -7.95 4.15
C GLY A 266 -3.28 -6.82 4.37
N VAL A 267 -2.72 -6.38 3.26
CA VAL A 267 -1.90 -5.18 3.16
C VAL A 267 -2.33 -4.35 1.96
N GLY A 268 -2.17 -3.06 2.08
CA GLY A 268 -2.57 -2.16 1.02
C GLY A 268 -1.97 -0.78 1.17
N TYR A 269 -2.45 0.14 0.37
CA TYR A 269 -2.06 1.54 0.41
C TYR A 269 -3.26 2.45 0.16
N PHE A 270 -3.11 3.69 0.55
CA PHE A 270 -3.96 4.79 0.12
C PHE A 270 -3.10 5.94 -0.41
N ARG A 271 -3.68 6.72 -1.30
CA ARG A 271 -3.09 7.95 -1.81
C ARG A 271 -4.17 8.98 -2.03
N ALA A 272 -3.99 10.15 -1.47
CA ALA A 272 -4.92 11.26 -1.57
C ALA A 272 -4.18 12.59 -1.78
N THR A 273 -4.79 13.51 -2.51
CA THR A 273 -4.25 14.84 -2.83
C THR A 273 -5.20 15.93 -2.35
N THR A 274 -4.66 17.10 -2.02
CA THR A 274 -5.48 18.31 -1.88
C THR A 274 -5.98 18.75 -3.26
N ASP A 275 -7.22 19.24 -3.30
CA ASP A 275 -7.77 19.89 -4.50
C ASP A 275 -7.05 21.20 -4.84
#